data_f324f7a4eb9a90d3c481d50e62dea8f7
#
_entry.id   f324f7a4eb9a90d3c481d50e62dea8f7
#
_cell.length_a   1.000
_cell.length_b   1.000
_cell.length_c   1.000
_cell.angle_alpha   90.00
_cell.angle_beta   90.00
_cell.angle_gamma   90.00
#
_symmetry.space_group_name_H-M   'P 1'
#
loop_
_entity.id
_entity.type
_entity.pdbx_description
1 polymer ?
#
loop_
_entity_poly.entity_id
_entity_poly.type
_entity_poly.pdbx_seq_one_letter_code
_entity_poly.pdbx_strand_id
1 'polypeptide(L)'
;MLQITEHQVKEVLSMKECVSLMRETFVALREKRATNQPRRRIVLETGTTLHSMGGSYGKYLGTKFYSTNPKHGSHFFFFLFDAETATPLAQFEANWLGQIRTGAASGYATDVLAAPDAATVGVIGSGFQAESQIAAIREVRNVKEIGRAHV
;
A
#
# COMPACT_ATOMS: atom_id res chain seq x y z
N MET A 1 -11.19 -6.18 -19.78
CA MET A 1 -10.42 -5.66 -18.64
C MET A 1 -11.23 -4.59 -17.94
N LEU A 2 -11.50 -4.75 -16.64
CA LEU A 2 -12.26 -3.77 -15.86
C LEU A 2 -11.41 -2.50 -15.63
N GLN A 3 -12.08 -1.32 -15.61
CA GLN A 3 -11.48 -0.06 -15.17
C GLN A 3 -12.05 0.25 -13.79
N ILE A 4 -11.18 0.35 -12.79
CA ILE A 4 -11.57 0.54 -11.40
C ILE A 4 -11.00 1.87 -10.92
N THR A 5 -11.89 2.78 -10.55
CA THR A 5 -11.56 4.13 -10.07
C THR A 5 -11.17 4.12 -8.59
N GLU A 6 -10.50 5.18 -8.13
CA GLU A 6 -10.19 5.37 -6.71
C GLU A 6 -11.45 5.39 -5.83
N HIS A 7 -12.55 5.95 -6.34
CA HIS A 7 -13.82 5.98 -5.63
C HIS A 7 -14.34 4.56 -5.35
N GLN A 8 -14.35 3.71 -6.37
CA GLN A 8 -14.79 2.31 -6.22
C GLN A 8 -13.89 1.52 -5.27
N VAL A 9 -12.58 1.75 -5.27
CA VAL A 9 -11.66 1.10 -4.31
C VAL A 9 -11.98 1.55 -2.89
N LYS A 10 -12.29 2.84 -2.67
CA LYS A 10 -12.66 3.38 -1.35
C LYS A 10 -13.96 2.78 -0.80
N GLU A 11 -14.92 2.49 -1.67
CA GLU A 11 -16.19 1.91 -1.27
C GLU A 11 -16.07 0.45 -0.81
N VAL A 12 -15.12 -0.32 -1.37
CA VAL A 12 -15.04 -1.77 -1.14
C VAL A 12 -13.89 -2.20 -0.23
N LEU A 13 -12.90 -1.34 0.04
CA LEU A 13 -11.72 -1.71 0.82
C LEU A 13 -11.60 -0.85 2.08
N SER A 14 -11.93 -1.43 3.24
CA SER A 14 -11.70 -0.81 4.55
C SER A 14 -10.25 -0.98 5.02
N MET A 15 -9.81 -0.11 5.95
CA MET A 15 -8.48 -0.24 6.55
C MET A 15 -8.33 -1.56 7.30
N LYS A 16 -9.36 -2.00 8.02
CA LYS A 16 -9.38 -3.27 8.76
C LYS A 16 -9.13 -4.47 7.84
N GLU A 17 -9.85 -4.53 6.72
CA GLU A 17 -9.65 -5.58 5.71
C GLU A 17 -8.25 -5.50 5.10
N CYS A 18 -7.78 -4.29 4.81
CA CYS A 18 -6.45 -4.09 4.23
C CYS A 18 -5.34 -4.57 5.19
N VAL A 19 -5.46 -4.35 6.51
CA VAL A 19 -4.53 -4.88 7.52
C VAL A 19 -4.54 -6.42 7.53
N SER A 20 -5.73 -7.04 7.44
CA SER A 20 -5.86 -8.51 7.35
C SER A 20 -5.18 -9.05 6.09
N LEU A 21 -5.43 -8.43 4.93
CA LEU A 21 -4.80 -8.81 3.66
C LEU A 21 -3.27 -8.63 3.69
N MET A 22 -2.77 -7.60 4.37
CA MET A 22 -1.33 -7.42 4.55
C MET A 22 -0.73 -8.54 5.39
N ARG A 23 -1.39 -8.95 6.49
CA ARG A 23 -0.98 -10.10 7.30
C ARG A 23 -0.87 -11.37 6.42
N GLU A 24 -1.92 -11.70 5.69
CA GLU A 24 -1.95 -12.86 4.79
C GLU A 24 -0.83 -12.81 3.75
N THR A 25 -0.61 -11.65 3.14
CA THR A 25 0.42 -11.47 2.11
C THR A 25 1.83 -11.63 2.68
N PHE A 26 2.12 -11.07 3.85
CA PHE A 26 3.44 -11.24 4.49
C PHE A 26 3.70 -12.68 4.91
N VAL A 27 2.68 -13.38 5.42
CA VAL A 27 2.77 -14.82 5.72
C VAL A 27 3.02 -15.62 4.44
N ALA A 28 2.28 -15.34 3.37
CA ALA A 28 2.45 -16.01 2.08
C ALA A 28 3.84 -15.77 1.46
N LEU A 29 4.40 -14.57 1.61
CA LEU A 29 5.77 -14.26 1.19
C LEU A 29 6.80 -15.09 1.97
N ARG A 30 6.66 -15.18 3.29
CA ARG A 30 7.52 -16.02 4.14
C ARG A 30 7.45 -17.50 3.74
N GLU A 31 6.27 -17.97 3.41
CA GLU A 31 6.02 -19.36 3.00
C GLU A 31 6.30 -19.63 1.52
N LYS A 32 6.81 -18.63 0.79
CA LYS A 32 7.12 -18.69 -0.66
C LYS A 32 5.89 -18.98 -1.54
N ARG A 33 4.68 -18.69 -1.05
CA ARG A 33 3.40 -18.75 -1.80
C ARG A 33 3.06 -17.45 -2.52
N ALA A 34 3.85 -16.41 -2.30
CA ALA A 34 3.75 -15.13 -3.00
C ALA A 34 5.13 -14.70 -3.50
N THR A 35 5.15 -13.89 -4.53
CA THR A 35 6.37 -13.31 -5.09
C THR A 35 6.29 -11.78 -5.05
N ASN A 36 7.40 -11.14 -4.72
CA ASN A 36 7.52 -9.68 -4.76
C ASN A 36 8.80 -9.29 -5.50
N GLN A 37 8.64 -8.59 -6.61
CA GLN A 37 9.76 -8.03 -7.36
C GLN A 37 10.20 -6.70 -6.75
N PRO A 38 11.50 -6.50 -6.50
CA PRO A 38 12.03 -5.22 -6.07
C PRO A 38 11.70 -4.09 -7.04
N ARG A 39 11.49 -2.89 -6.47
CA ARG A 39 11.21 -1.68 -7.25
C ARG A 39 12.36 -1.37 -8.22
N ARG A 40 12.01 -1.12 -9.48
CA ARG A 40 12.92 -0.60 -10.51
C ARG A 40 12.57 0.85 -10.82
N ARG A 41 13.57 1.62 -11.26
CA ARG A 41 13.40 3.04 -11.59
C ARG A 41 14.12 3.38 -12.88
N ILE A 42 13.48 4.28 -13.64
CA ILE A 42 14.13 5.02 -14.73
C ILE A 42 14.07 6.48 -14.31
N VAL A 43 15.22 7.10 -14.11
CA VAL A 43 15.35 8.49 -13.65
C VAL A 43 15.82 9.35 -14.82
N LEU A 44 15.11 10.44 -15.07
CA LEU A 44 15.44 11.40 -16.14
C LEU A 44 16.08 12.66 -15.54
N GLU A 45 16.87 13.37 -16.36
CA GLU A 45 17.47 14.67 -15.99
C GLU A 45 16.44 15.74 -15.63
N THR A 46 15.23 15.63 -16.17
CA THR A 46 14.08 16.49 -15.83
C THR A 46 13.58 16.32 -14.40
N GLY A 47 14.12 15.34 -13.62
CA GLY A 47 13.64 14.95 -12.31
C GLY A 47 12.45 13.99 -12.35
N THR A 48 11.92 13.69 -13.54
CA THR A 48 10.85 12.69 -13.68
C THR A 48 11.41 11.28 -13.46
N THR A 49 10.72 10.49 -12.65
CA THR A 49 11.10 9.10 -12.39
C THR A 49 9.93 8.19 -12.67
N LEU A 50 10.13 7.17 -13.50
CA LEU A 50 9.20 6.06 -13.65
C LEU A 50 9.59 4.93 -12.70
N HIS A 51 8.63 4.42 -11.99
CA HIS A 51 8.79 3.30 -11.06
C HIS A 51 7.96 2.11 -11.52
N SER A 52 8.51 0.90 -11.40
CA SER A 52 7.81 -0.35 -11.66
C SER A 52 8.04 -1.36 -10.55
N MET A 53 7.00 -2.12 -10.23
CA MET A 53 6.99 -3.18 -9.22
C MET A 53 6.04 -4.27 -9.69
N GLY A 54 6.37 -5.53 -9.42
CA GLY A 54 5.51 -6.66 -9.73
C GLY A 54 5.40 -7.63 -8.58
N GLY A 55 4.36 -8.45 -8.58
CA GLY A 55 4.18 -9.49 -7.58
C GLY A 55 3.09 -10.47 -7.97
N SER A 56 3.09 -11.63 -7.31
CA SER A 56 2.04 -12.62 -7.47
C SER A 56 1.58 -13.15 -6.13
N TYR A 57 0.29 -13.45 -6.03
CA TYR A 57 -0.31 -14.12 -4.88
C TYR A 57 -1.55 -14.91 -5.30
N GLY A 58 -1.58 -16.19 -4.94
CA GLY A 58 -2.64 -17.09 -5.34
C GLY A 58 -2.79 -17.14 -6.87
N LYS A 59 -4.00 -16.92 -7.35
CA LYS A 59 -4.34 -16.88 -8.78
C LYS A 59 -4.11 -15.54 -9.46
N TYR A 60 -3.42 -14.60 -8.83
CA TYR A 60 -3.25 -13.25 -9.35
C TYR A 60 -1.79 -12.91 -9.57
N LEU A 61 -1.52 -12.23 -10.67
CA LEU A 61 -0.29 -11.57 -11.00
C LEU A 61 -0.59 -10.08 -11.15
N GLY A 62 0.24 -9.22 -10.58
CA GLY A 62 -0.02 -7.79 -10.66
C GLY A 62 1.24 -6.96 -10.85
N THR A 63 1.08 -5.80 -11.44
CA THR A 63 2.15 -4.83 -11.60
C THR A 63 1.67 -3.42 -11.29
N LYS A 64 2.50 -2.67 -10.57
CA LYS A 64 2.29 -1.27 -10.27
C LYS A 64 3.28 -0.43 -11.04
N PHE A 65 2.75 0.52 -11.81
CA PHE A 65 3.52 1.58 -12.44
C PHE A 65 3.12 2.93 -11.84
N TYR A 66 4.09 3.79 -11.62
CA TYR A 66 3.81 5.16 -11.28
C TYR A 66 4.96 6.08 -11.68
N SER A 67 4.61 7.28 -12.09
CA SER A 67 5.56 8.34 -12.34
C SER A 67 5.53 9.36 -11.22
N THR A 68 6.68 9.96 -10.94
CA THR A 68 6.82 11.06 -9.99
C THR A 68 7.60 12.18 -10.63
N ASN A 69 7.19 13.43 -10.38
CA ASN A 69 7.93 14.62 -10.74
C ASN A 69 7.80 15.66 -9.62
N PRO A 70 8.87 16.27 -9.14
CA PRO A 70 8.82 17.24 -8.03
C PRO A 70 7.91 18.44 -8.26
N LYS A 71 7.70 18.82 -9.53
CA LYS A 71 6.88 19.98 -9.92
C LYS A 71 5.46 19.60 -10.34
N HIS A 72 5.27 18.39 -10.87
CA HIS A 72 4.02 17.98 -11.52
C HIS A 72 3.29 16.83 -10.78
N GLY A 73 3.82 16.41 -9.62
CA GLY A 73 3.16 15.40 -8.79
C GLY A 73 3.43 13.96 -9.21
N SER A 74 2.47 13.08 -8.93
CA SER A 74 2.63 11.64 -9.09
C SER A 74 1.35 11.01 -9.61
N HIS A 75 1.50 10.03 -10.50
CA HIS A 75 0.39 9.29 -11.12
C HIS A 75 0.60 7.79 -10.96
N PHE A 76 -0.36 7.12 -10.33
CA PHE A 76 -0.26 5.72 -9.94
C PHE A 76 -1.29 4.85 -10.64
N PHE A 77 -0.82 3.72 -11.21
CA PHE A 77 -1.66 2.69 -11.81
C PHE A 77 -1.26 1.30 -11.30
N PHE A 78 -2.24 0.43 -11.18
CA PHE A 78 -2.02 -0.97 -10.90
C PHE A 78 -2.78 -1.82 -11.92
N PHE A 79 -2.13 -2.84 -12.46
CA PHE A 79 -2.71 -3.80 -13.40
C PHE A 79 -2.74 -5.18 -12.76
N LEU A 80 -3.89 -5.83 -12.87
CA LEU A 80 -4.12 -7.18 -12.37
C LEU A 80 -4.33 -8.13 -13.53
N PHE A 81 -3.71 -9.28 -13.44
CA PHE A 81 -3.79 -10.37 -14.41
C PHE A 81 -4.14 -11.68 -13.71
N ASP A 82 -4.77 -12.56 -14.43
CA ASP A 82 -4.87 -13.97 -14.06
C ASP A 82 -3.50 -14.63 -14.19
N ALA A 83 -3.04 -15.30 -13.14
CA ALA A 83 -1.68 -15.85 -13.10
C ALA A 83 -1.52 -17.13 -13.93
N GLU A 84 -2.62 -17.83 -14.25
CA GLU A 84 -2.60 -19.06 -15.05
C GLU A 84 -2.67 -18.77 -16.54
N THR A 85 -3.58 -17.85 -16.93
CA THR A 85 -3.86 -17.55 -18.34
C THR A 85 -3.16 -16.31 -18.87
N ALA A 86 -2.53 -15.52 -17.99
CA ALA A 86 -1.98 -14.19 -18.28
C ALA A 86 -3.03 -13.17 -18.78
N THR A 87 -4.32 -13.47 -18.62
CA THR A 87 -5.40 -12.61 -19.09
C THR A 87 -5.46 -11.32 -18.25
N PRO A 88 -5.47 -10.11 -18.86
CA PRO A 88 -5.64 -8.87 -18.11
C PRO A 88 -7.06 -8.76 -17.55
N LEU A 89 -7.17 -8.68 -16.23
CA LEU A 89 -8.44 -8.65 -15.49
C LEU A 89 -8.91 -7.24 -15.22
N ALA A 90 -8.04 -6.40 -14.64
CA ALA A 90 -8.39 -5.06 -14.23
C ALA A 90 -7.21 -4.08 -14.27
N GLN A 91 -7.56 -2.80 -14.50
CA GLN A 91 -6.69 -1.65 -14.28
C GLN A 91 -7.29 -0.80 -13.17
N PHE A 92 -6.46 -0.36 -12.24
CA PHE A 92 -6.85 0.49 -11.10
C PHE A 92 -6.16 1.84 -11.18
N GLU A 93 -6.90 2.89 -10.86
CA GLU A 93 -6.32 4.11 -10.31
C GLU A 93 -5.80 3.76 -8.92
N ALA A 94 -4.52 3.98 -8.65
CA ALA A 94 -3.85 3.35 -7.51
C ALA A 94 -3.18 4.32 -6.53
N ASN A 95 -3.63 5.57 -6.48
CA ASN A 95 -3.14 6.57 -5.56
C ASN A 95 -3.56 6.23 -4.12
N TRP A 96 -4.87 6.16 -3.88
CA TRP A 96 -5.43 5.78 -2.59
C TRP A 96 -5.14 4.32 -2.23
N LEU A 97 -5.21 3.39 -3.19
CA LEU A 97 -4.81 1.99 -2.97
C LEU A 97 -3.35 1.91 -2.49
N GLY A 98 -2.48 2.74 -3.05
CA GLY A 98 -1.08 2.86 -2.61
C GLY A 98 -0.94 3.41 -1.19
N GLN A 99 -1.80 4.35 -0.79
CA GLN A 99 -1.83 4.95 0.53
C GLN A 99 -2.33 3.94 1.58
N ILE A 100 -3.51 3.37 1.39
CA ILE A 100 -4.14 2.48 2.37
C ILE A 100 -3.31 1.22 2.62
N ARG A 101 -2.78 0.57 1.56
CA ARG A 101 -1.96 -0.64 1.72
C ARG A 101 -0.63 -0.34 2.44
N THR A 102 -0.11 0.88 2.32
CA THR A 102 1.13 1.29 3.01
C THR A 102 0.85 1.49 4.50
N GLY A 103 -0.24 2.16 4.85
CA GLY A 103 -0.70 2.24 6.23
C GLY A 103 -0.98 0.85 6.82
N ALA A 104 -1.69 0.00 6.09
CA ALA A 104 -2.03 -1.35 6.54
C ALA A 104 -0.80 -2.22 6.83
N ALA A 105 0.28 -2.09 6.04
CA ALA A 105 1.54 -2.78 6.33
C ALA A 105 2.15 -2.33 7.67
N SER A 106 2.08 -1.03 7.98
CA SER A 106 2.51 -0.49 9.28
C SER A 106 1.58 -0.94 10.41
N GLY A 107 0.27 -0.99 10.17
CA GLY A 107 -0.70 -1.54 11.12
C GLY A 107 -0.37 -2.98 11.50
N TYR A 108 -0.15 -3.84 10.52
CA TYR A 108 0.28 -5.21 10.78
C TYR A 108 1.62 -5.29 11.51
N ALA A 109 2.62 -4.50 11.11
CA ALA A 109 3.89 -4.46 11.82
C ALA A 109 3.73 -4.01 13.29
N THR A 110 2.89 -3.01 13.54
CA THR A 110 2.54 -2.55 14.90
C THR A 110 1.84 -3.65 15.70
N ASP A 111 0.93 -4.40 15.07
CA ASP A 111 0.22 -5.50 15.74
C ASP A 111 1.16 -6.57 16.28
N VAL A 112 2.21 -6.90 15.52
CA VAL A 112 3.16 -7.97 15.89
C VAL A 112 4.32 -7.48 16.78
N LEU A 113 4.72 -6.21 16.69
CA LEU A 113 5.96 -5.72 17.27
C LEU A 113 5.78 -4.75 18.45
N ALA A 114 4.68 -3.98 18.48
CA ALA A 114 4.44 -3.03 19.55
C ALA A 114 3.85 -3.70 20.79
N ALA A 115 4.10 -3.13 21.98
CA ALA A 115 3.50 -3.59 23.21
C ALA A 115 1.96 -3.65 23.08
N PRO A 116 1.29 -4.71 23.60
CA PRO A 116 -0.14 -4.89 23.46
C PRO A 116 -0.97 -3.74 24.06
N ASP A 117 -0.47 -3.11 25.10
CA ASP A 117 -1.07 -2.01 25.84
C ASP A 117 -0.64 -0.61 25.35
N ALA A 118 0.15 -0.54 24.26
CA ALA A 118 0.57 0.74 23.68
C ALA A 118 -0.64 1.58 23.28
N ALA A 119 -0.75 2.77 23.86
CA ALA A 119 -1.89 3.67 23.68
C ALA A 119 -1.51 5.08 23.19
N THR A 120 -0.23 5.37 23.08
CA THR A 120 0.29 6.67 22.61
C THR A 120 1.04 6.47 21.29
N VAL A 121 0.75 7.32 20.30
CA VAL A 121 1.40 7.31 18.98
C VAL A 121 2.11 8.63 18.74
N GLY A 122 3.41 8.56 18.43
CA GLY A 122 4.18 9.71 17.93
C GLY A 122 4.18 9.74 16.40
N VAL A 123 3.80 10.88 15.82
CA VAL A 123 3.78 11.08 14.36
C VAL A 123 4.80 12.15 13.97
N ILE A 124 5.82 11.76 13.22
CA ILE A 124 6.82 12.66 12.66
C ILE A 124 6.50 12.88 11.17
N GLY A 125 6.12 14.12 10.83
CA GLY A 125 5.58 14.46 9.52
C GLY A 125 4.08 14.20 9.40
N SER A 126 3.38 15.07 8.64
CA SER A 126 1.93 15.02 8.47
C SER A 126 1.51 15.09 6.99
N GLY A 127 2.35 14.50 6.13
CA GLY A 127 2.07 14.42 4.70
C GLY A 127 1.02 13.36 4.35
N PHE A 128 0.83 13.14 3.06
CA PHE A 128 -0.18 12.27 2.47
C PHE A 128 -0.28 10.86 3.11
N GLN A 129 0.85 10.28 3.54
CA GLN A 129 0.85 8.94 4.13
C GLN A 129 0.44 8.91 5.62
N ALA A 130 0.54 10.02 6.34
CA ALA A 130 0.31 10.03 7.80
C ALA A 130 -1.09 9.58 8.19
N GLU A 131 -2.11 9.98 7.43
CA GLU A 131 -3.50 9.61 7.66
C GLU A 131 -3.69 8.09 7.68
N SER A 132 -3.22 7.40 6.64
CA SER A 132 -3.34 5.95 6.53
C SER A 132 -2.51 5.20 7.57
N GLN A 133 -1.38 5.74 7.99
CA GLN A 133 -0.55 5.18 9.07
C GLN A 133 -1.31 5.20 10.40
N ILE A 134 -1.88 6.35 10.75
CA ILE A 134 -2.66 6.51 11.99
C ILE A 134 -3.91 5.63 11.95
N ALA A 135 -4.65 5.64 10.84
CA ALA A 135 -5.84 4.82 10.68
C ALA A 135 -5.52 3.33 10.91
N ALA A 136 -4.44 2.82 10.32
CA ALA A 136 -4.05 1.43 10.46
C ALA A 136 -3.59 1.05 11.88
N ILE A 137 -2.88 1.94 12.57
CA ILE A 137 -2.48 1.71 13.97
C ILE A 137 -3.71 1.64 14.88
N ARG A 138 -4.73 2.47 14.64
CA ARG A 138 -5.99 2.45 15.38
C ARG A 138 -6.80 1.17 15.19
N GLU A 139 -6.64 0.46 14.08
CA GLU A 139 -7.27 -0.85 13.88
C GLU A 139 -6.68 -1.94 14.78
N VAL A 140 -5.45 -1.78 15.24
CA VAL A 140 -4.72 -2.82 15.97
C VAL A 140 -4.36 -2.43 17.42
N ARG A 141 -4.54 -1.15 17.80
CA ARG A 141 -4.27 -0.63 19.15
C ARG A 141 -5.36 0.35 19.58
N ASN A 142 -5.65 0.34 20.86
CA ASN A 142 -6.56 1.31 21.48
C ASN A 142 -5.82 2.64 21.73
N VAL A 143 -5.61 3.41 20.66
CA VAL A 143 -4.89 4.69 20.72
C VAL A 143 -5.71 5.72 21.49
N LYS A 144 -5.14 6.24 22.57
CA LYS A 144 -5.72 7.30 23.41
C LYS A 144 -5.12 8.67 23.14
N GLU A 145 -3.87 8.71 22.68
CA GLU A 145 -3.12 9.93 22.48
C GLU A 145 -2.32 9.89 21.19
N ILE A 146 -2.31 11.00 20.45
CA ILE A 146 -1.49 11.18 19.24
C ILE A 146 -0.68 12.47 19.41
N GLY A 147 0.62 12.32 19.62
CA GLY A 147 1.57 13.42 19.60
C GLY A 147 2.09 13.65 18.17
N ARG A 148 2.25 14.93 17.80
CA ARG A 148 2.77 15.34 16.48
C ARG A 148 4.03 16.20 16.64
N ALA A 149 5.07 15.85 15.91
CA ALA A 149 6.25 16.69 15.74
C ALA A 149 6.38 17.15 14.29
N HIS A 150 6.72 18.43 14.12
CA HIS A 150 7.22 18.96 12.85
C HIS A 150 8.74 18.98 12.91
N VAL A 151 9.37 18.41 11.91
CA VAL A 151 10.82 18.53 11.67
C VAL A 151 11.01 19.52 10.53
#